data_60312d571a36019ddfd31cbedc972825
#
_entry.id   60312d571a36019ddfd31cbedc972825
#
_cell.length_a   1.000
_cell.length_b   1.000
_cell.length_c   1.000
_cell.angle_alpha   90.00
_cell.angle_beta   90.00
_cell.angle_gamma   90.00
#
_symmetry.space_group_name_H-M   'P 1'
#
loop_
_entity.id
_entity.type
_entity.pdbx_description
1 polymer ?
#
loop_
_entity_poly.entity_id
_entity_poly.type
_entity_poly.pdbx_seq_one_letter_code
_entity_poly.pdbx_strand_id
1 'polypeptide(L)'
;GFDLPVLHYRALHCGVQAPRYWETGDEDNSFRYNNYLSRFHWRHLDLMDVLSGFQARARASLADMAALLGFPGKLGFSGELVWEACLGGQLEAVRRYCETDVLNTYLIYLRFQFMRGRMDPAGLHSELARVRRLLRESGEAHHAQFLQAWQELDAQRTPSAPAAASTAPPARPPLER
;
A
#
# COMPACT_ATOMS: atom_id res chain seq x y z
N GLY A 1 -3.23 11.76 2.67
CA GLY A 1 -2.15 11.34 3.48
C GLY A 1 -1.76 12.30 4.59
N PHE A 2 -1.45 11.73 5.71
CA PHE A 2 -0.99 12.45 6.91
C PHE A 2 0.53 12.66 6.89
N ASP A 3 1.28 11.66 6.41
CA ASP A 3 2.73 11.56 6.59
C ASP A 3 3.52 12.68 5.89
N LEU A 4 3.22 12.97 4.63
CA LEU A 4 3.93 14.01 3.88
C LEU A 4 3.75 15.42 4.47
N PRO A 5 2.53 15.90 4.81
CA PRO A 5 2.37 17.17 5.50
C PRO A 5 3.19 17.29 6.78
N VAL A 6 3.25 16.23 7.60
CA VAL A 6 4.08 16.23 8.82
C VAL A 6 5.56 16.36 8.49
N LEU A 7 6.05 15.61 7.49
CA LEU A 7 7.44 15.72 7.04
C LEU A 7 7.77 17.11 6.50
N HIS A 8 6.85 17.76 5.76
CA HIS A 8 7.03 19.12 5.26
C HIS A 8 7.15 20.13 6.40
N TYR A 9 6.24 20.09 7.38
CA TYR A 9 6.31 20.97 8.54
C TYR A 9 7.58 20.75 9.37
N ARG A 10 7.99 19.50 9.55
CA ARG A 10 9.24 19.17 10.24
C ARG A 10 10.47 19.65 9.46
N ALA A 11 10.48 19.49 8.15
CA ALA A 11 11.56 19.99 7.29
C ALA A 11 11.68 21.52 7.37
N LEU A 12 10.56 22.23 7.31
CA LEU A 12 10.53 23.68 7.49
C LEU A 12 11.06 24.08 8.87
N HIS A 13 10.57 23.45 9.93
CA HIS A 13 11.01 23.75 11.30
C HIS A 13 12.50 23.49 11.52
N CYS A 14 13.03 22.43 10.93
CA CYS A 14 14.43 22.01 11.11
C CYS A 14 15.38 22.57 10.04
N GLY A 15 14.90 23.38 9.09
CA GLY A 15 15.72 23.95 8.01
C GLY A 15 16.28 22.88 7.05
N VAL A 16 15.55 21.77 6.84
CA VAL A 16 15.98 20.69 5.94
C VAL A 16 15.68 21.05 4.50
N GLN A 17 16.70 21.00 3.65
CA GLN A 17 16.55 21.19 2.21
C GLN A 17 16.16 19.88 1.52
N ALA A 18 15.17 19.95 0.62
CA ALA A 18 14.69 18.82 -0.17
C ALA A 18 14.46 19.23 -1.64
N PRO A 19 15.47 19.78 -2.37
CA PRO A 19 15.29 20.35 -3.69
C PRO A 19 14.69 19.33 -4.67
N ARG A 20 15.11 18.08 -4.61
CA ARG A 20 14.60 17.03 -5.50
C ARG A 20 13.10 16.74 -5.31
N TYR A 21 12.58 16.90 -4.09
CA TYR A 21 11.16 16.74 -3.82
C TYR A 21 10.33 17.87 -4.43
N TRP A 22 10.86 19.10 -4.41
CA TRP A 22 10.20 20.32 -4.90
C TRP A 22 10.46 20.61 -6.38
N GLU A 23 11.23 19.74 -7.06
CA GLU A 23 11.53 19.89 -8.48
C GLU A 23 10.26 19.71 -9.34
N THR A 24 10.03 20.66 -10.27
CA THR A 24 8.86 20.70 -11.16
C THR A 24 9.20 20.68 -12.65
N GLY A 25 10.48 20.55 -12.97
CA GLY A 25 10.98 20.53 -14.34
C GLY A 25 11.83 21.73 -14.71
N ASP A 26 12.28 22.50 -13.71
CA ASP A 26 13.15 23.67 -13.89
C ASP A 26 14.60 23.23 -14.12
N GLU A 27 15.08 22.26 -13.34
CA GLU A 27 16.43 21.70 -13.47
C GLU A 27 16.42 20.35 -14.22
N ASP A 28 15.40 19.52 -13.99
CA ASP A 28 15.22 18.20 -14.61
C ASP A 28 13.86 18.11 -15.31
N ASN A 29 13.87 18.22 -16.62
CA ASN A 29 12.66 18.22 -17.45
C ASN A 29 11.79 16.95 -17.26
N SER A 30 12.35 15.83 -16.75
CA SER A 30 11.58 14.61 -16.45
C SER A 30 10.54 14.82 -15.34
N PHE A 31 10.69 15.88 -14.52
CA PHE A 31 9.74 16.23 -13.47
C PHE A 31 8.55 17.05 -13.96
N ARG A 32 8.62 17.62 -15.16
CA ARG A 32 7.58 18.52 -15.70
C ARG A 32 6.19 17.85 -15.72
N TYR A 33 6.14 16.59 -16.10
CA TYR A 33 4.90 15.83 -16.19
C TYR A 33 4.83 14.63 -15.22
N ASN A 34 5.83 14.50 -14.35
CA ASN A 34 5.88 13.44 -13.34
C ASN A 34 6.73 13.88 -12.15
N ASN A 35 6.21 14.75 -11.29
CA ASN A 35 6.84 15.24 -10.06
C ASN A 35 6.19 14.65 -8.81
N TYR A 36 6.71 14.96 -7.63
CA TYR A 36 6.18 14.50 -6.33
C TYR A 36 4.99 15.34 -5.84
N LEU A 37 4.78 16.55 -6.36
CA LEU A 37 3.81 17.50 -5.85
C LEU A 37 2.40 17.26 -6.38
N SER A 38 2.29 16.79 -7.61
CA SER A 38 0.99 16.52 -8.21
C SER A 38 0.44 15.16 -7.78
N ARG A 39 -0.74 15.17 -7.15
CA ARG A 39 -1.45 13.96 -6.74
C ARG A 39 -1.84 13.03 -7.90
N PHE A 40 -1.79 13.50 -9.13
CA PHE A 40 -2.09 12.72 -10.33
C PHE A 40 -0.83 12.14 -10.99
N HIS A 41 0.34 12.48 -10.50
CA HIS A 41 1.61 11.94 -10.97
C HIS A 41 1.95 10.63 -10.25
N TRP A 42 2.86 9.85 -10.85
CA TRP A 42 3.17 8.51 -10.37
C TRP A 42 4.51 8.41 -9.62
N ARG A 43 5.22 9.53 -9.40
CA ARG A 43 6.45 9.53 -8.57
C ARG A 43 6.16 9.28 -7.10
N HIS A 44 5.02 9.78 -6.64
CA HIS A 44 4.46 9.48 -5.32
C HIS A 44 3.04 8.97 -5.53
N LEU A 45 2.74 7.82 -4.92
CA LEU A 45 1.45 7.18 -5.03
C LEU A 45 0.81 7.05 -3.65
N ASP A 46 -0.28 7.78 -3.42
CA ASP A 46 -1.18 7.53 -2.31
C ASP A 46 -2.27 6.53 -2.77
N LEU A 47 -2.19 5.29 -2.26
CA LEU A 47 -3.14 4.24 -2.63
C LEU A 47 -4.57 4.57 -2.23
N MET A 48 -4.78 5.23 -1.09
CA MET A 48 -6.11 5.65 -0.64
C MET A 48 -6.74 6.65 -1.62
N ASP A 49 -5.95 7.62 -2.09
CA ASP A 49 -6.40 8.61 -3.06
C ASP A 49 -6.73 7.98 -4.42
N VAL A 50 -5.83 7.15 -4.93
CA VAL A 50 -6.00 6.53 -6.26
C VAL A 50 -7.16 5.55 -6.27
N LEU A 51 -7.28 4.68 -5.26
CA LEU A 51 -8.35 3.68 -5.17
C LEU A 51 -9.72 4.30 -4.93
N SER A 52 -9.79 5.48 -4.28
CA SER A 52 -11.02 6.25 -4.14
C SER A 52 -11.39 7.10 -5.38
N GLY A 53 -10.59 7.04 -6.46
CA GLY A 53 -10.74 7.94 -7.60
C GLY A 53 -10.57 9.42 -7.21
N PHE A 54 -9.73 9.70 -6.22
CA PHE A 54 -9.48 11.03 -5.64
C PHE A 54 -10.69 11.67 -4.94
N GLN A 55 -11.71 10.86 -4.61
CA GLN A 55 -12.91 11.32 -3.93
C GLN A 55 -12.81 11.08 -2.42
N ALA A 56 -12.83 12.15 -1.62
CA ALA A 56 -12.66 12.08 -0.16
C ALA A 56 -13.70 11.18 0.53
N ARG A 57 -14.94 11.15 0.02
CA ARG A 57 -16.04 10.35 0.60
C ARG A 57 -15.98 8.86 0.24
N ALA A 58 -15.17 8.48 -0.75
CA ALA A 58 -15.00 7.10 -1.20
C ALA A 58 -13.72 6.44 -0.64
N ARG A 59 -13.00 7.13 0.26
CA ARG A 59 -11.79 6.61 0.87
C ARG A 59 -12.14 5.50 1.86
N ALA A 60 -11.51 4.35 1.69
CA ALA A 60 -11.52 3.26 2.65
C ALA A 60 -10.26 3.32 3.52
N SER A 61 -10.38 2.93 4.79
CA SER A 61 -9.21 2.84 5.67
C SER A 61 -8.27 1.71 5.26
N LEU A 62 -7.01 1.78 5.70
CA LEU A 62 -6.04 0.68 5.50
C LEU A 62 -6.59 -0.64 6.07
N ALA A 63 -7.27 -0.60 7.22
CA ALA A 63 -7.85 -1.77 7.85
C ALA A 63 -9.00 -2.38 7.02
N ASP A 64 -9.89 -1.54 6.49
CA ASP A 64 -10.99 -2.00 5.64
C ASP A 64 -10.48 -2.61 4.33
N MET A 65 -9.47 -1.99 3.71
CA MET A 65 -8.85 -2.52 2.50
C MET A 65 -8.11 -3.83 2.75
N ALA A 66 -7.39 -3.94 3.87
CA ALA A 66 -6.74 -5.18 4.26
C ALA A 66 -7.77 -6.30 4.46
N ALA A 67 -8.84 -6.03 5.22
CA ALA A 67 -9.92 -6.99 5.46
C ALA A 67 -10.60 -7.44 4.16
N LEU A 68 -10.92 -6.50 3.26
CA LEU A 68 -11.50 -6.80 1.93
C LEU A 68 -10.63 -7.76 1.12
N LEU A 69 -9.31 -7.58 1.18
CA LEU A 69 -8.35 -8.37 0.42
C LEU A 69 -7.90 -9.66 1.14
N GLY A 70 -8.32 -9.86 2.41
CA GLY A 70 -7.96 -11.01 3.24
C GLY A 70 -6.53 -10.91 3.79
N PHE A 71 -6.10 -9.70 4.12
CA PHE A 71 -4.85 -9.43 4.83
C PHE A 71 -5.13 -9.14 6.30
N PRO A 72 -4.14 -9.31 7.21
CA PRO A 72 -4.35 -9.22 8.66
C PRO A 72 -4.90 -7.88 9.16
N GLY A 73 -4.59 -6.79 8.48
CA GLY A 73 -4.99 -5.47 8.94
C GLY A 73 -4.29 -5.07 10.25
N LYS A 74 -5.01 -4.39 11.14
CA LYS A 74 -4.48 -3.94 12.42
C LYS A 74 -4.45 -5.07 13.44
N LEU A 75 -3.31 -5.24 14.12
CA LEU A 75 -3.10 -6.23 15.15
C LEU A 75 -2.98 -5.55 16.54
N GLY A 76 -4.12 -5.21 17.13
CA GLY A 76 -4.19 -4.82 18.56
C GLY A 76 -3.76 -3.39 18.91
N PHE A 77 -3.07 -2.64 18.04
CA PHE A 77 -2.68 -1.25 18.26
C PHE A 77 -3.42 -0.32 17.30
N SER A 78 -3.71 0.90 17.72
CA SER A 78 -4.37 1.90 16.86
C SER A 78 -3.60 3.22 16.82
N GLY A 79 -3.77 3.97 15.70
CA GLY A 79 -3.12 5.27 15.54
C GLY A 79 -3.49 6.29 16.63
N GLU A 80 -4.66 6.15 17.26
CA GLU A 80 -5.10 7.01 18.34
C GLU A 80 -4.23 6.88 19.61
N LEU A 81 -3.65 5.69 19.82
CA LEU A 81 -2.79 5.40 20.97
C LEU A 81 -1.32 5.80 20.77
N VAL A 82 -0.93 6.18 19.55
CA VAL A 82 0.47 6.50 19.20
C VAL A 82 1.02 7.63 20.08
N TRP A 83 0.25 8.69 20.28
CA TRP A 83 0.70 9.85 21.05
C TRP A 83 0.94 9.48 22.52
N GLU A 84 0.00 8.78 23.17
CA GLU A 84 0.13 8.33 24.55
C GLU A 84 1.30 7.34 24.71
N ALA A 85 1.45 6.42 23.76
CA ALA A 85 2.55 5.47 23.76
C ALA A 85 3.91 6.16 23.61
N CYS A 86 4.01 7.21 22.77
CA CYS A 86 5.23 8.02 22.65
C CYS A 86 5.55 8.74 23.96
N LEU A 87 4.57 9.37 24.61
CA LEU A 87 4.76 10.04 25.90
C LEU A 87 5.13 9.06 27.01
N GLY A 88 4.58 7.84 26.95
CA GLY A 88 4.88 6.74 27.89
C GLY A 88 6.19 6.01 27.59
N GLY A 89 7.01 6.46 26.62
CA GLY A 89 8.28 5.83 26.27
C GLY A 89 8.15 4.49 25.53
N GLN A 90 6.95 4.14 25.03
CA GLN A 90 6.67 2.87 24.34
C GLN A 90 6.98 2.93 22.84
N LEU A 91 8.10 3.53 22.47
CA LEU A 91 8.48 3.73 21.05
C LEU A 91 8.59 2.42 20.28
N GLU A 92 8.97 1.34 20.94
CA GLU A 92 9.05 0.02 20.32
C GLU A 92 7.66 -0.51 19.90
N ALA A 93 6.63 -0.30 20.68
CA ALA A 93 5.25 -0.64 20.33
C ALA A 93 4.77 0.18 19.11
N VAL A 94 5.11 1.47 19.07
CA VAL A 94 4.81 2.34 17.94
C VAL A 94 5.55 1.86 16.68
N ARG A 95 6.83 1.49 16.79
CA ARG A 95 7.62 0.95 15.68
C ARG A 95 6.97 -0.31 15.09
N ARG A 96 6.63 -1.28 15.94
CA ARG A 96 5.98 -2.53 15.51
C ARG A 96 4.62 -2.27 14.84
N TYR A 97 3.85 -1.34 15.34
CA TYR A 97 2.61 -0.90 14.71
C TYR A 97 2.87 -0.34 13.30
N CYS A 98 3.81 0.59 13.16
CA CYS A 98 4.16 1.15 11.85
C CYS A 98 4.64 0.07 10.87
N GLU A 99 5.43 -0.90 11.32
CA GLU A 99 5.89 -2.01 10.47
C GLU A 99 4.72 -2.85 9.95
N THR A 100 3.71 -3.14 10.78
CA THR A 100 2.51 -3.86 10.32
C THR A 100 1.65 -3.06 9.36
N ASP A 101 1.55 -1.75 9.53
CA ASP A 101 0.86 -0.86 8.58
C ASP A 101 1.60 -0.81 7.23
N VAL A 102 2.93 -0.78 7.22
CA VAL A 102 3.76 -0.86 6.01
C VAL A 102 3.56 -2.20 5.29
N LEU A 103 3.51 -3.31 6.03
CA LEU A 103 3.24 -4.64 5.46
C LEU A 103 1.87 -4.70 4.77
N ASN A 104 0.81 -4.25 5.43
CA ASN A 104 -0.53 -4.18 4.84
C ASN A 104 -0.55 -3.28 3.59
N THR A 105 0.08 -2.12 3.66
CA THR A 105 0.18 -1.19 2.53
C THR A 105 0.88 -1.85 1.34
N TYR A 106 1.99 -2.57 1.57
CA TYR A 106 2.70 -3.28 0.51
C TYR A 106 1.86 -4.40 -0.12
N LEU A 107 1.15 -5.18 0.69
CA LEU A 107 0.28 -6.24 0.20
C LEU A 107 -0.88 -5.69 -0.66
N ILE A 108 -1.48 -4.57 -0.24
CA ILE A 108 -2.50 -3.86 -1.02
C ILE A 108 -1.89 -3.33 -2.32
N TYR A 109 -0.67 -2.78 -2.27
CA TYR A 109 0.05 -2.31 -3.46
C TYR A 109 0.31 -3.45 -4.45
N LEU A 110 0.67 -4.64 -4.02
CA LEU A 110 0.83 -5.80 -4.92
C LEU A 110 -0.48 -6.15 -5.63
N ARG A 111 -1.60 -6.14 -4.92
CA ARG A 111 -2.94 -6.33 -5.51
C ARG A 111 -3.30 -5.23 -6.50
N PHE A 112 -2.94 -4.00 -6.19
CA PHE A 112 -3.11 -2.86 -7.08
C PHE A 112 -2.27 -3.00 -8.35
N GLN A 113 -1.00 -3.43 -8.27
CA GLN A 113 -0.17 -3.68 -9.45
C GLN A 113 -0.74 -4.80 -10.32
N PHE A 114 -1.26 -5.85 -9.70
CA PHE A 114 -1.96 -6.92 -10.41
C PHE A 114 -3.22 -6.40 -11.13
N MET A 115 -4.07 -5.64 -10.44
CA MET A 115 -5.28 -5.04 -11.00
C MET A 115 -4.98 -4.13 -12.21
N ARG A 116 -3.85 -3.42 -12.18
CA ARG A 116 -3.39 -2.56 -13.30
C ARG A 116 -2.78 -3.34 -14.47
N GLY A 117 -2.67 -4.63 -14.42
CA GLY A 117 -1.95 -5.43 -15.42
C GLY A 117 -0.43 -5.20 -15.46
N ARG A 118 0.15 -4.68 -14.35
CA ARG A 118 1.61 -4.49 -14.21
C ARG A 118 2.31 -5.70 -13.59
N MET A 119 1.55 -6.68 -13.20
CA MET A 119 2.01 -7.92 -12.60
C MET A 119 1.09 -9.05 -13.08
N ASP A 120 1.65 -10.18 -13.45
CA ASP A 120 0.89 -11.38 -13.79
C ASP A 120 0.54 -12.20 -12.55
N PRO A 121 -0.31 -13.24 -12.65
CA PRO A 121 -0.67 -14.09 -11.52
C PRO A 121 0.53 -14.78 -10.88
N ALA A 122 1.53 -15.21 -11.65
CA ALA A 122 2.72 -15.90 -11.16
C ALA A 122 3.61 -14.93 -10.37
N GLY A 123 3.80 -13.70 -10.87
CA GLY A 123 4.52 -12.64 -10.19
C GLY A 123 3.87 -12.25 -8.86
N LEU A 124 2.54 -12.10 -8.84
CA LEU A 124 1.81 -11.82 -7.60
C LEU A 124 2.01 -12.95 -6.58
N HIS A 125 1.86 -14.21 -7.00
CA HIS A 125 2.08 -15.36 -6.13
C HIS A 125 3.50 -15.40 -5.56
N SER A 126 4.50 -15.16 -6.41
CA SER A 126 5.92 -15.10 -6.03
C SER A 126 6.19 -14.03 -4.98
N GLU A 127 5.66 -12.81 -5.18
CA GLU A 127 5.86 -11.71 -4.22
C GLU A 127 5.15 -11.96 -2.88
N LEU A 128 3.92 -12.49 -2.89
CA LEU A 128 3.23 -12.88 -1.66
C LEU A 128 4.01 -13.98 -0.91
N ALA A 129 4.56 -14.96 -1.61
CA ALA A 129 5.40 -16.02 -1.02
C ALA A 129 6.70 -15.43 -0.44
N ARG A 130 7.30 -14.46 -1.12
CA ARG A 130 8.48 -13.73 -0.65
C ARG A 130 8.21 -12.99 0.66
N VAL A 131 7.09 -12.27 0.76
CA VAL A 131 6.70 -11.58 1.99
C VAL A 131 6.54 -12.58 3.14
N ARG A 132 5.84 -13.70 2.92
CA ARG A 132 5.68 -14.74 3.94
C ARG A 132 7.02 -15.32 4.41
N ARG A 133 7.97 -15.48 3.49
CA ARG A 133 9.32 -15.95 3.82
C ARG A 133 10.05 -14.93 4.69
N LEU A 134 10.06 -13.66 4.30
CA LEU A 134 10.70 -12.58 5.07
C LEU A 134 10.12 -12.48 6.47
N LEU A 135 8.80 -12.56 6.63
CA LEU A 135 8.15 -12.54 7.94
C LEU A 135 8.57 -13.72 8.82
N ARG A 136 8.75 -14.91 8.23
CA ARG A 136 9.18 -16.12 8.94
C ARG A 136 10.64 -16.04 9.37
N GLU A 137 11.49 -15.46 8.52
CA GLU A 137 12.94 -15.37 8.73
C GLU A 137 13.35 -14.20 9.63
N SER A 138 12.47 -13.22 9.86
CA SER A 138 12.79 -12.00 10.61
C SER A 138 13.10 -12.23 12.10
N GLY A 139 12.53 -13.28 12.69
CA GLY A 139 12.66 -13.57 14.14
C GLY A 139 11.87 -12.63 15.05
N GLU A 140 11.15 -11.65 14.52
CA GLU A 140 10.39 -10.67 15.26
C GLU A 140 8.99 -11.20 15.64
N ALA A 141 8.61 -11.06 16.91
CA ALA A 141 7.35 -11.60 17.41
C ALA A 141 6.10 -11.03 16.68
N HIS A 142 6.10 -9.73 16.39
CA HIS A 142 4.98 -9.09 15.69
C HIS A 142 4.86 -9.53 14.24
N HIS A 143 5.97 -9.88 13.57
CA HIS A 143 5.96 -10.48 12.23
C HIS A 143 5.41 -11.91 12.27
N ALA A 144 5.75 -12.68 13.29
CA ALA A 144 5.18 -14.01 13.49
C ALA A 144 3.66 -13.94 13.73
N GLN A 145 3.19 -13.00 14.54
CA GLN A 145 1.76 -12.74 14.76
C GLN A 145 1.05 -12.33 13.48
N PHE A 146 1.67 -11.44 12.69
CA PHE A 146 1.13 -11.03 11.39
C PHE A 146 0.99 -12.21 10.44
N LEU A 147 2.02 -13.05 10.34
CA LEU A 147 2.01 -14.24 9.49
C LEU A 147 0.96 -15.26 9.94
N GLN A 148 0.82 -15.48 11.24
CA GLN A 148 -0.22 -16.38 11.80
C GLN A 148 -1.61 -15.86 11.45
N ALA A 149 -1.92 -14.60 11.70
CA ALA A 149 -3.21 -14.00 11.36
C ALA A 149 -3.52 -14.12 9.86
N TRP A 150 -2.51 -13.94 9.01
CA TRP A 150 -2.68 -14.11 7.57
C TRP A 150 -3.00 -15.56 7.18
N GLN A 151 -2.35 -16.54 7.79
CA GLN A 151 -2.62 -17.97 7.56
C GLN A 151 -4.03 -18.36 8.01
N GLU A 152 -4.50 -17.84 9.15
CA GLU A 152 -5.85 -18.08 9.65
C GLU A 152 -6.91 -17.51 8.69
N LEU A 153 -6.69 -16.30 8.14
CA LEU A 153 -7.58 -15.72 7.13
C LEU A 153 -7.60 -16.51 5.82
N ASP A 154 -6.44 -17.00 5.37
CA ASP A 154 -6.37 -17.86 4.18
C ASP A 154 -7.14 -19.16 4.37
N ALA A 155 -7.06 -19.77 5.56
CA ALA A 155 -7.78 -21.01 5.89
C ALA A 155 -9.32 -20.80 5.96
N GLN A 156 -9.77 -19.60 6.35
CA GLN A 156 -11.20 -19.25 6.41
C GLN A 156 -11.77 -18.90 5.03
N ARG A 157 -10.93 -18.52 4.07
CA ARG A 157 -11.37 -18.24 2.71
C ARG A 157 -11.61 -19.57 2.00
N THR A 158 -12.87 -20.01 1.94
CA THR A 158 -13.28 -21.09 1.03
C THR A 158 -12.70 -20.79 -0.35
N PRO A 159 -12.06 -21.73 -1.07
CA PRO A 159 -11.50 -21.46 -2.38
C PRO A 159 -12.64 -20.95 -3.28
N SER A 160 -12.60 -19.66 -3.57
CA SER A 160 -13.43 -19.09 -4.63
C SER A 160 -13.08 -19.86 -5.89
N ALA A 161 -14.08 -20.51 -6.49
CA ALA A 161 -13.91 -21.25 -7.75
C ALA A 161 -13.06 -20.37 -8.70
N PRO A 162 -12.10 -20.96 -9.44
CA PRO A 162 -11.29 -20.20 -10.37
C PRO A 162 -12.23 -19.42 -11.29
N ALA A 163 -12.06 -18.11 -11.34
CA ALA A 163 -12.79 -17.27 -12.28
C ALA A 163 -12.64 -17.92 -13.66
N ALA A 164 -13.76 -18.39 -14.21
CA ALA A 164 -13.79 -18.98 -15.55
C ALA A 164 -13.02 -18.04 -16.48
N ALA A 165 -12.04 -18.59 -17.19
CA ALA A 165 -11.26 -17.85 -18.17
C ALA A 165 -12.26 -17.09 -19.05
N SER A 166 -12.23 -15.76 -18.95
CA SER A 166 -13.00 -14.89 -19.80
C SER A 166 -12.58 -15.20 -21.24
N THR A 167 -13.41 -15.92 -21.94
CA THR A 167 -13.26 -16.09 -23.40
C THR A 167 -13.26 -14.69 -23.99
N ALA A 168 -12.18 -14.33 -24.66
CA ALA A 168 -12.05 -13.06 -25.36
C ALA A 168 -13.29 -12.83 -26.23
N PRO A 169 -13.87 -11.64 -26.27
CA PRO A 169 -14.99 -11.35 -27.14
C PRO A 169 -14.58 -11.59 -28.61
N PRO A 170 -15.46 -12.11 -29.46
CA PRO A 170 -15.15 -12.33 -30.86
C PRO A 170 -14.76 -11.02 -31.53
N ALA A 171 -13.73 -11.08 -32.39
CA ALA A 171 -13.25 -9.95 -33.16
C ALA A 171 -14.40 -9.29 -33.93
N ARG A 172 -14.54 -7.96 -33.84
CA ARG A 172 -15.51 -7.21 -34.64
C ARG A 172 -15.21 -7.40 -36.14
N PRO A 173 -16.24 -7.66 -36.96
CA PRO A 173 -16.07 -7.69 -38.40
C PRO A 173 -15.60 -6.32 -38.91
N PRO A 174 -14.85 -6.27 -40.05
CA PRO A 174 -14.40 -5.01 -40.61
C PRO A 174 -15.61 -4.17 -41.10
N LEU A 175 -15.58 -2.87 -40.77
CA LEU A 175 -16.54 -1.90 -41.29
C LEU A 175 -16.30 -1.76 -42.80
N GLU A 176 -17.24 -2.27 -43.61
CA GLU A 176 -17.29 -1.94 -45.03
C GLU A 176 -17.58 -0.45 -45.18
N ARG A 177 -16.84 0.18 -46.14
CA ARG A 177 -16.99 1.61 -46.51
C ARG A 177 -18.15 1.78 -47.46
#